data_db921b4b076fe3378c4237986798cb02
#
_entry.id   db921b4b076fe3378c4237986798cb02
#
_cell.length_a   1.000
_cell.length_b   1.000
_cell.length_c   1.000
_cell.angle_alpha   90.00
_cell.angle_beta   90.00
_cell.angle_gamma   90.00
#
_symmetry.space_group_name_H-M   'P 1'
#
loop_
_entity.id
_entity.type
_entity.pdbx_description
1 polymer ?
#
loop_
_entity_poly.entity_id
_entity_poly.type
_entity_poly.pdbx_seq_one_letter_code
_entity_poly.pdbx_strand_id
1 'polypeptide(L)'
;MGNEKTMPYVAIAIGVISVSLSAIFVKLSSAESAVIAFYRMLFSVLIMSPVFLLKYKSELKLLQKRDWIFSIVAGVFLAFHFILWFESLNYTSVASSTVLVTLQPIFAFVGTYLFFKEKVAFQSIVAVIVAISGSLLISWGDFRVSGAALYGDGLALIACAFITGYLLFGQDVRKRLSLMTYTMVVYSVSTITLFFYVLFMGQSFGPYESNDW
;
A
#
# COMPACT_ATOMS: atom_id res chain seq x y z
N MET A 1 -1.94 32.58 13.27
CA MET A 1 -0.84 31.60 13.49
C MET A 1 -1.28 30.22 14.02
N GLY A 2 -2.53 30.00 14.41
CA GLY A 2 -3.03 28.69 14.90
C GLY A 2 -3.40 27.68 13.80
N ASN A 3 -3.80 28.15 12.62
CA ASN A 3 -4.42 27.30 11.59
C ASN A 3 -3.41 26.47 10.76
N GLU A 4 -2.17 26.90 10.61
CA GLU A 4 -1.16 26.19 9.80
C GLU A 4 -0.63 24.91 10.45
N LYS A 5 -0.64 24.84 11.79
CA LYS A 5 -0.17 23.64 12.51
C LYS A 5 -1.23 22.56 12.65
N THR A 6 -2.51 22.91 12.64
CA THR A 6 -3.64 21.98 12.80
C THR A 6 -4.01 21.25 11.51
N MET A 7 -3.81 21.89 10.35
CA MET A 7 -4.19 21.33 9.04
C MET A 7 -3.54 19.97 8.71
N PRO A 8 -2.24 19.73 8.98
CA PRO A 8 -1.62 18.42 8.75
C PRO A 8 -2.23 17.31 9.62
N TYR A 9 -2.57 17.61 10.88
CA TYR A 9 -3.18 16.62 11.79
C TYR A 9 -4.59 16.24 11.35
N VAL A 10 -5.38 17.22 10.89
CA VAL A 10 -6.71 16.96 10.33
C VAL A 10 -6.61 16.12 9.06
N ALA A 11 -5.68 16.43 8.16
CA ALA A 11 -5.44 15.65 6.95
C ALA A 11 -5.04 14.20 7.26
N ILE A 12 -4.17 14.00 8.26
CA ILE A 12 -3.78 12.66 8.72
C ILE A 12 -4.99 11.92 9.29
N ALA A 13 -5.80 12.55 10.13
CA ALA A 13 -6.99 11.92 10.72
C ALA A 13 -7.98 11.47 9.64
N ILE A 14 -8.28 12.35 8.66
CA ILE A 14 -9.13 12.00 7.52
C ILE A 14 -8.51 10.85 6.71
N GLY A 15 -7.21 10.89 6.45
CA GLY A 15 -6.50 9.83 5.73
C GLY A 15 -6.59 8.48 6.44
N VAL A 16 -6.38 8.45 7.76
CA VAL A 16 -6.48 7.22 8.56
C VAL A 16 -7.91 6.65 8.52
N ILE A 17 -8.92 7.48 8.70
CA ILE A 17 -10.33 7.05 8.60
C ILE A 17 -10.62 6.49 7.21
N SER A 18 -10.19 7.18 6.15
CA SER A 18 -10.42 6.73 4.77
C SER A 18 -9.75 5.40 4.47
N VAL A 19 -8.52 5.19 4.94
CA VAL A 19 -7.80 3.91 4.76
C VAL A 19 -8.47 2.80 5.57
N SER A 20 -8.92 3.08 6.79
CA SER A 20 -9.62 2.11 7.64
C SER A 20 -10.93 1.64 7.01
N LEU A 21 -11.70 2.54 6.41
CA LEU A 21 -12.91 2.20 5.68
C LEU A 21 -12.64 1.41 4.40
N SER A 22 -11.49 1.60 3.78
CA SER A 22 -11.14 0.96 2.51
C SER A 22 -11.19 -0.57 2.58
N ALA A 23 -10.66 -1.19 3.64
CA ALA A 23 -10.68 -2.64 3.81
C ALA A 23 -12.12 -3.18 3.93
N ILE A 24 -13.01 -2.44 4.58
CA ILE A 24 -14.42 -2.78 4.72
C ILE A 24 -15.11 -2.75 3.34
N PHE A 25 -14.91 -1.67 2.57
CA PHE A 25 -15.50 -1.56 1.23
C PHE A 25 -14.99 -2.64 0.28
N VAL A 26 -13.70 -2.95 0.32
CA VAL A 26 -13.15 -4.08 -0.47
C VAL A 26 -13.83 -5.39 -0.10
N LYS A 27 -14.05 -5.65 1.21
CA LYS A 27 -14.71 -6.88 1.68
C LYS A 27 -16.17 -6.97 1.28
N LEU A 28 -16.86 -5.83 1.11
CA LEU A 28 -18.26 -5.76 0.71
C LEU A 28 -18.46 -5.80 -0.80
N SER A 29 -17.44 -5.51 -1.59
CA SER A 29 -17.51 -5.52 -3.06
C SER A 29 -17.52 -6.95 -3.60
N SER A 30 -18.26 -7.19 -4.66
CA SER A 30 -18.29 -8.44 -5.42
C SER A 30 -17.20 -8.50 -6.51
N ALA A 31 -16.49 -7.38 -6.73
CA ALA A 31 -15.47 -7.31 -7.76
C ALA A 31 -14.17 -8.01 -7.32
N GLU A 32 -13.44 -8.52 -8.31
CA GLU A 32 -12.15 -9.19 -8.09
C GLU A 32 -11.13 -8.23 -7.44
N SER A 33 -10.33 -8.74 -6.50
CA SER A 33 -9.34 -7.96 -5.72
C SER A 33 -8.43 -7.10 -6.58
N ALA A 34 -7.93 -7.62 -7.71
CA ALA A 34 -7.05 -6.88 -8.60
C ALA A 34 -7.77 -5.77 -9.38
N VAL A 35 -9.04 -5.98 -9.71
CA VAL A 35 -9.87 -4.98 -10.39
C VAL A 35 -10.18 -3.80 -9.47
N ILE A 36 -10.52 -4.08 -8.20
CA ILE A 36 -10.70 -3.03 -7.18
C ILE A 36 -9.40 -2.21 -7.03
N ALA A 37 -8.27 -2.90 -6.93
CA ALA A 37 -6.95 -2.26 -6.85
C ALA A 37 -6.67 -1.38 -8.08
N PHE A 38 -6.99 -1.86 -9.29
CA PHE A 38 -6.83 -1.13 -10.54
C PHE A 38 -7.63 0.17 -10.54
N TYR A 39 -8.94 0.12 -10.27
CA TYR A 39 -9.78 1.31 -10.26
C TYR A 39 -9.36 2.29 -9.19
N ARG A 40 -8.98 1.82 -8.00
CA ARG A 40 -8.44 2.67 -6.93
C ARG A 40 -7.22 3.45 -7.38
N MET A 41 -6.26 2.80 -8.04
CA MET A 41 -5.06 3.47 -8.54
C MET A 41 -5.38 4.38 -9.72
N LEU A 42 -6.22 3.95 -10.65
CA LEU A 42 -6.66 4.74 -11.80
C LEU A 42 -7.32 6.04 -11.36
N PHE A 43 -8.32 5.98 -10.48
CA PHE A 43 -8.99 7.18 -9.99
C PHE A 43 -8.05 8.10 -9.20
N SER A 44 -7.11 7.54 -8.44
CA SER A 44 -6.09 8.34 -7.75
C SER A 44 -5.23 9.12 -8.77
N VAL A 45 -4.79 8.47 -9.84
CA VAL A 45 -4.03 9.12 -10.94
C VAL A 45 -4.88 10.20 -11.61
N LEU A 46 -6.15 9.90 -11.94
CA LEU A 46 -7.04 10.86 -12.61
C LEU A 46 -7.28 12.10 -11.74
N ILE A 47 -7.56 11.93 -10.44
CA ILE A 47 -7.78 13.03 -9.50
C ILE A 47 -6.52 13.88 -9.31
N MET A 48 -5.35 13.25 -9.26
CA MET A 48 -4.08 13.97 -9.09
C MET A 48 -3.61 14.66 -10.39
N SER A 49 -4.00 14.15 -11.56
CA SER A 49 -3.52 14.60 -12.87
C SER A 49 -3.64 16.10 -13.12
N PRO A 50 -4.77 16.79 -12.84
CA PRO A 50 -4.88 18.22 -13.10
C PRO A 50 -3.85 19.04 -12.33
N VAL A 51 -3.67 18.75 -11.03
CA VAL A 51 -2.70 19.46 -10.19
C VAL A 51 -1.29 19.15 -10.62
N PHE A 52 -1.00 17.89 -10.94
CA PHE A 52 0.31 17.48 -11.42
C PHE A 52 0.69 18.17 -12.74
N LEU A 53 -0.21 18.13 -13.72
CA LEU A 53 0.05 18.72 -15.06
C LEU A 53 0.22 20.22 -15.01
N LEU A 54 -0.50 20.91 -14.12
CA LEU A 54 -0.42 22.38 -14.00
C LEU A 54 0.83 22.84 -13.23
N LYS A 55 1.24 22.11 -12.19
CA LYS A 55 2.25 22.60 -11.23
C LYS A 55 3.55 21.81 -11.21
N TYR A 56 3.52 20.50 -11.49
CA TYR A 56 4.63 19.60 -11.18
C TYR A 56 5.23 18.89 -12.40
N LYS A 57 4.62 18.97 -13.59
CA LYS A 57 5.12 18.28 -14.80
C LYS A 57 6.56 18.57 -15.16
N SER A 58 7.05 19.77 -14.83
CA SER A 58 8.44 20.17 -15.08
C SER A 58 9.45 19.36 -14.24
N GLU A 59 9.05 18.85 -13.08
CA GLU A 59 9.90 18.00 -12.25
C GLU A 59 10.25 16.66 -12.92
N LEU A 60 9.44 16.18 -13.88
CA LEU A 60 9.77 14.96 -14.62
C LEU A 60 11.12 15.07 -15.34
N LYS A 61 11.53 16.28 -15.73
CA LYS A 61 12.83 16.53 -16.37
C LYS A 61 14.01 16.41 -15.41
N LEU A 62 13.73 16.44 -14.09
CA LEU A 62 14.76 16.32 -13.05
C LEU A 62 15.02 14.85 -12.67
N LEU A 63 14.16 13.92 -13.12
CA LEU A 63 14.32 12.49 -12.82
C LEU A 63 15.56 11.94 -13.55
N GLN A 64 16.47 11.39 -12.76
CA GLN A 64 17.59 10.62 -13.26
C GLN A 64 17.16 9.19 -13.61
N LYS A 65 17.99 8.46 -14.37
CA LYS A 65 17.73 7.07 -14.71
C LYS A 65 17.46 6.19 -13.45
N ARG A 66 18.19 6.45 -12.38
CA ARG A 66 18.02 5.76 -11.10
C ARG A 66 16.65 6.04 -10.48
N ASP A 67 16.17 7.30 -10.55
CA ASP A 67 14.87 7.68 -10.00
C ASP A 67 13.73 6.98 -10.74
N TRP A 68 13.85 6.88 -12.08
CA TRP A 68 12.91 6.13 -12.90
C TRP A 68 12.87 4.65 -12.52
N ILE A 69 14.03 4.00 -12.40
CA ILE A 69 14.09 2.58 -12.01
C ILE A 69 13.45 2.37 -10.64
N PHE A 70 13.81 3.20 -9.66
CA PHE A 70 13.28 3.09 -8.29
C PHE A 70 11.77 3.34 -8.24
N SER A 71 11.27 4.33 -8.99
CA SER A 71 9.84 4.62 -9.05
C SER A 71 9.06 3.52 -9.79
N ILE A 72 9.62 2.91 -10.82
CA ILE A 72 9.01 1.78 -11.52
C ILE A 72 8.95 0.56 -10.60
N VAL A 73 10.05 0.21 -9.94
CA VAL A 73 10.07 -0.91 -8.98
C VAL A 73 9.09 -0.66 -7.84
N ALA A 74 9.07 0.56 -7.30
CA ALA A 74 8.12 0.96 -6.26
C ALA A 74 6.67 0.84 -6.73
N GLY A 75 6.36 1.22 -7.98
CA GLY A 75 5.01 1.10 -8.54
C GLY A 75 4.56 -0.35 -8.73
N VAL A 76 5.46 -1.21 -9.19
CA VAL A 76 5.21 -2.66 -9.28
C VAL A 76 4.98 -3.25 -7.88
N PHE A 77 5.81 -2.89 -6.91
CA PHE A 77 5.63 -3.34 -5.53
C PHE A 77 4.30 -2.88 -4.94
N LEU A 78 3.89 -1.65 -5.20
CA LEU A 78 2.60 -1.13 -4.75
C LEU A 78 1.43 -1.89 -5.39
N ALA A 79 1.53 -2.26 -6.67
CA ALA A 79 0.52 -3.08 -7.35
C ALA A 79 0.35 -4.44 -6.68
N PHE A 80 1.47 -5.17 -6.46
CA PHE A 80 1.42 -6.48 -5.79
C PHE A 80 0.98 -6.38 -4.34
N HIS A 81 1.34 -5.30 -3.63
CA HIS A 81 0.82 -5.05 -2.30
C HIS A 81 -0.72 -5.04 -2.31
N PHE A 82 -1.36 -4.27 -3.20
CA PHE A 82 -2.81 -4.19 -3.24
C PHE A 82 -3.47 -5.49 -3.65
N ILE A 83 -2.92 -6.19 -4.66
CA ILE A 83 -3.44 -7.50 -5.07
C ILE A 83 -3.46 -8.46 -3.88
N LEU A 84 -2.32 -8.63 -3.22
CA LEU A 84 -2.17 -9.59 -2.13
C LEU A 84 -2.95 -9.19 -0.87
N TRP A 85 -2.97 -7.89 -0.55
CA TRP A 85 -3.73 -7.41 0.60
C TRP A 85 -5.23 -7.57 0.41
N PHE A 86 -5.77 -7.16 -0.74
CA PHE A 86 -7.20 -7.29 -1.01
C PHE A 86 -7.60 -8.75 -1.13
N GLU A 87 -6.75 -9.58 -1.76
CA GLU A 87 -6.99 -11.02 -1.84
C GLU A 87 -6.99 -11.67 -0.43
N SER A 88 -6.14 -11.22 0.49
CA SER A 88 -6.11 -11.74 1.86
C SER A 88 -7.46 -11.59 2.57
N LEU A 89 -8.20 -10.51 2.28
CA LEU A 89 -9.52 -10.24 2.85
C LEU A 89 -10.57 -11.29 2.48
N ASN A 90 -10.36 -12.08 1.42
CA ASN A 90 -11.25 -13.16 1.04
C ASN A 90 -11.10 -14.40 1.94
N TYR A 91 -9.95 -14.55 2.60
CA TYR A 91 -9.59 -15.75 3.35
C TYR A 91 -9.53 -15.54 4.86
N THR A 92 -9.17 -14.33 5.32
CA THR A 92 -9.04 -14.02 6.75
C THR A 92 -9.96 -12.87 7.17
N SER A 93 -9.99 -12.56 8.47
CA SER A 93 -10.77 -11.43 8.97
C SER A 93 -10.17 -10.08 8.55
N VAL A 94 -11.02 -9.05 8.41
CA VAL A 94 -10.57 -7.67 8.13
C VAL A 94 -9.59 -7.21 9.20
N ALA A 95 -9.84 -7.57 10.47
CA ALA A 95 -8.98 -7.20 11.59
C ALA A 95 -7.59 -7.84 11.45
N SER A 96 -7.51 -9.17 11.22
CA SER A 96 -6.25 -9.89 11.07
C SER A 96 -5.46 -9.36 9.86
N SER A 97 -6.07 -9.33 8.67
CA SER A 97 -5.45 -8.83 7.45
C SER A 97 -4.89 -7.41 7.61
N THR A 98 -5.71 -6.49 8.18
CA THR A 98 -5.29 -5.09 8.35
C THR A 98 -4.14 -4.95 9.35
N VAL A 99 -4.18 -5.68 10.46
CA VAL A 99 -3.11 -5.63 11.45
C VAL A 99 -1.82 -6.20 10.88
N LEU A 100 -1.87 -7.35 10.21
CA LEU A 100 -0.68 -7.99 9.64
C LEU A 100 -0.04 -7.13 8.54
N VAL A 101 -0.83 -6.47 7.69
CA VAL A 101 -0.29 -5.58 6.65
C VAL A 101 0.34 -4.31 7.22
N THR A 102 0.02 -3.93 8.46
CA THR A 102 0.64 -2.78 9.13
C THR A 102 1.92 -3.10 9.91
N LEU A 103 2.37 -4.35 9.92
CA LEU A 103 3.66 -4.75 10.52
C LEU A 103 4.89 -4.29 9.69
N GLN A 104 4.73 -3.22 8.92
CA GLN A 104 5.79 -2.59 8.12
C GLN A 104 7.09 -2.33 8.87
N PRO A 105 7.10 -1.90 10.15
CA PRO A 105 8.34 -1.68 10.89
C PRO A 105 9.26 -2.91 10.94
N ILE A 106 8.70 -4.13 10.97
CA ILE A 106 9.47 -5.37 10.97
C ILE A 106 10.28 -5.49 9.68
N PHE A 107 9.58 -5.37 8.53
CA PHE A 107 10.20 -5.46 7.22
C PHE A 107 11.12 -4.26 6.93
N ALA A 108 10.77 -3.07 7.45
CA ALA A 108 11.60 -1.88 7.35
C ALA A 108 12.93 -2.08 8.09
N PHE A 109 12.95 -2.65 9.30
CA PHE A 109 14.18 -2.92 10.03
C PHE A 109 15.05 -3.95 9.32
N VAL A 110 14.45 -5.04 8.83
CA VAL A 110 15.17 -6.02 8.02
C VAL A 110 15.75 -5.38 6.76
N GLY A 111 14.95 -4.61 6.04
CA GLY A 111 15.38 -3.91 4.83
C GLY A 111 16.47 -2.88 5.11
N THR A 112 16.31 -2.04 6.14
CA THR A 112 17.30 -1.02 6.52
C THR A 112 18.61 -1.67 6.95
N TYR A 113 18.58 -2.76 7.70
CA TYR A 113 19.77 -3.51 8.07
C TYR A 113 20.47 -4.13 6.85
N LEU A 114 19.72 -4.76 5.94
CA LEU A 114 20.29 -5.42 4.76
C LEU A 114 20.86 -4.43 3.74
N PHE A 115 20.15 -3.33 3.46
CA PHE A 115 20.54 -2.39 2.40
C PHE A 115 21.43 -1.26 2.89
N PHE A 116 21.24 -0.80 4.13
CA PHE A 116 21.94 0.38 4.67
C PHE A 116 22.89 0.02 5.81
N LYS A 117 22.85 -1.23 6.31
CA LYS A 117 23.66 -1.73 7.46
C LYS A 117 23.50 -0.87 8.72
N GLU A 118 22.37 -0.19 8.86
CA GLU A 118 22.06 0.60 10.04
C GLU A 118 21.70 -0.30 11.22
N LYS A 119 22.19 0.07 12.42
CA LYS A 119 21.87 -0.66 13.64
C LYS A 119 20.47 -0.29 14.11
N VAL A 120 19.66 -1.28 14.42
CA VAL A 120 18.33 -1.09 14.98
C VAL A 120 18.45 -0.75 16.48
N ALA A 121 17.79 0.32 16.93
CA ALA A 121 17.76 0.69 18.33
C ALA A 121 17.00 -0.35 19.16
N PHE A 122 17.45 -0.61 20.40
CA PHE A 122 16.80 -1.57 21.29
C PHE A 122 15.31 -1.27 21.52
N GLN A 123 14.96 0.01 21.67
CA GLN A 123 13.56 0.45 21.80
C GLN A 123 12.68 0.04 20.60
N SER A 124 13.26 0.08 19.41
CA SER A 124 12.56 -0.35 18.19
C SER A 124 12.32 -1.87 18.17
N ILE A 125 13.27 -2.66 18.68
CA ILE A 125 13.11 -4.11 18.83
C ILE A 125 11.96 -4.41 19.82
N VAL A 126 11.92 -3.73 20.95
CA VAL A 126 10.82 -3.89 21.92
C VAL A 126 9.47 -3.52 21.29
N ALA A 127 9.40 -2.41 20.55
CA ALA A 127 8.17 -2.00 19.85
C ALA A 127 7.69 -3.06 18.85
N VAL A 128 8.61 -3.68 18.10
CA VAL A 128 8.30 -4.78 17.17
C VAL A 128 7.77 -6.01 17.92
N ILE A 129 8.39 -6.39 19.03
CA ILE A 129 7.92 -7.54 19.83
C ILE A 129 6.49 -7.28 20.33
N VAL A 130 6.20 -6.09 20.83
CA VAL A 130 4.85 -5.71 21.27
C VAL A 130 3.87 -5.75 20.10
N ALA A 131 4.25 -5.23 18.92
CA ALA A 131 3.41 -5.24 17.73
C ALA A 131 3.10 -6.67 17.26
N ILE A 132 4.11 -7.55 17.20
CA ILE A 132 3.91 -8.97 16.86
C ILE A 132 2.99 -9.64 17.87
N SER A 133 3.21 -9.42 19.17
CA SER A 133 2.38 -10.01 20.22
C SER A 133 0.91 -9.57 20.09
N GLY A 134 0.68 -8.27 19.83
CA GLY A 134 -0.66 -7.75 19.56
C GLY A 134 -1.30 -8.36 18.31
N SER A 135 -0.53 -8.50 17.23
CA SER A 135 -1.00 -9.12 15.99
C SER A 135 -1.39 -10.59 16.19
N LEU A 136 -0.57 -11.36 16.94
CA LEU A 136 -0.87 -12.73 17.28
C LEU A 136 -2.14 -12.85 18.11
N LEU A 137 -2.39 -11.94 19.06
CA LEU A 137 -3.61 -11.92 19.84
C LEU A 137 -4.85 -11.67 18.97
N ILE A 138 -4.78 -10.77 18.03
CA ILE A 138 -5.88 -10.45 17.10
C ILE A 138 -6.15 -11.62 16.16
N SER A 139 -5.09 -12.19 15.57
CA SER A 139 -5.19 -13.33 14.64
C SER A 139 -5.48 -14.66 15.34
N TRP A 140 -5.38 -14.73 16.68
CA TRP A 140 -5.56 -15.98 17.43
C TRP A 140 -6.92 -16.65 17.20
N GLY A 141 -7.96 -15.84 17.02
CA GLY A 141 -9.29 -16.33 16.67
C GLY A 141 -9.31 -17.05 15.33
N ASP A 142 -8.62 -16.49 14.33
CA ASP A 142 -8.59 -16.98 12.95
C ASP A 142 -7.77 -18.28 12.83
N PHE A 143 -6.71 -18.47 13.64
CA PHE A 143 -5.92 -19.72 13.71
C PHE A 143 -6.75 -20.96 14.06
N ARG A 144 -7.85 -20.77 14.79
CA ARG A 144 -8.75 -21.87 15.19
C ARG A 144 -9.83 -22.19 14.17
N VAL A 145 -10.02 -21.34 13.16
CA VAL A 145 -11.20 -21.38 12.29
C VAL A 145 -10.95 -22.20 11.02
N SER A 146 -9.84 -22.01 10.30
CA SER A 146 -9.52 -22.83 9.12
C SER A 146 -8.09 -22.60 8.59
N GLY A 147 -7.57 -23.58 7.82
CA GLY A 147 -6.32 -23.42 7.07
C GLY A 147 -6.37 -22.29 6.02
N ALA A 148 -7.57 -21.92 5.54
CA ALA A 148 -7.78 -20.81 4.64
C ALA A 148 -7.44 -19.46 5.29
N ALA A 149 -7.76 -19.27 6.59
CA ALA A 149 -7.41 -18.07 7.32
C ALA A 149 -5.88 -17.87 7.40
N LEU A 150 -5.13 -18.95 7.64
CA LEU A 150 -3.66 -18.90 7.63
C LEU A 150 -3.10 -18.50 6.26
N TYR A 151 -3.71 -18.96 5.17
CA TYR A 151 -3.34 -18.55 3.82
C TYR A 151 -3.56 -17.05 3.63
N GLY A 152 -4.73 -16.53 4.05
CA GLY A 152 -5.03 -15.10 4.02
C GLY A 152 -4.04 -14.26 4.85
N ASP A 153 -3.69 -14.72 6.04
CA ASP A 153 -2.68 -14.06 6.90
C ASP A 153 -1.30 -14.05 6.23
N GLY A 154 -0.92 -15.16 5.57
CA GLY A 154 0.29 -15.23 4.76
C GLY A 154 0.31 -14.21 3.62
N LEU A 155 -0.80 -14.06 2.89
CA LEU A 155 -0.94 -13.05 1.84
C LEU A 155 -0.78 -11.63 2.40
N ALA A 156 -1.38 -11.33 3.56
CA ALA A 156 -1.27 -10.02 4.22
C ALA A 156 0.18 -9.71 4.63
N LEU A 157 0.92 -10.69 5.15
CA LEU A 157 2.34 -10.53 5.50
C LEU A 157 3.22 -10.30 4.27
N ILE A 158 2.98 -11.02 3.17
CA ILE A 158 3.69 -10.79 1.91
C ILE A 158 3.34 -9.40 1.36
N ALA A 159 2.08 -8.99 1.42
CA ALA A 159 1.65 -7.65 1.05
C ALA A 159 2.36 -6.57 1.89
N CYS A 160 2.58 -6.83 3.19
CA CYS A 160 3.35 -5.97 4.08
C CYS A 160 4.81 -5.81 3.62
N ALA A 161 5.45 -6.87 3.17
CA ALA A 161 6.81 -6.81 2.61
C ALA A 161 6.85 -5.94 1.34
N PHE A 162 5.87 -6.09 0.44
CA PHE A 162 5.78 -5.28 -0.78
C PHE A 162 5.55 -3.79 -0.50
N ILE A 163 4.64 -3.43 0.41
CA ILE A 163 4.44 -2.01 0.77
C ILE A 163 5.67 -1.41 1.43
N THR A 164 6.38 -2.20 2.23
CA THR A 164 7.64 -1.75 2.83
C THR A 164 8.71 -1.51 1.77
N GLY A 165 8.84 -2.42 0.80
CA GLY A 165 9.72 -2.23 -0.35
C GLY A 165 9.41 -0.96 -1.14
N TYR A 166 8.13 -0.71 -1.45
CA TYR A 166 7.67 0.54 -2.07
C TYR A 166 8.14 1.78 -1.29
N LEU A 167 8.00 1.77 0.04
CA LEU A 167 8.41 2.88 0.89
C LEU A 167 9.94 3.08 0.89
N LEU A 168 10.71 2.00 0.96
CA LEU A 168 12.17 2.05 0.95
C LEU A 168 12.72 2.60 -0.37
N PHE A 169 12.23 2.13 -1.52
CA PHE A 169 12.63 2.68 -2.82
C PHE A 169 12.24 4.16 -2.96
N GLY A 170 11.11 4.58 -2.36
CA GLY A 170 10.65 5.96 -2.37
C GLY A 170 11.49 6.91 -1.54
N GLN A 171 12.14 6.45 -0.48
CA GLN A 171 12.88 7.34 0.43
C GLN A 171 13.96 8.17 -0.25
N ASP A 172 14.73 7.57 -1.15
CA ASP A 172 15.83 8.25 -1.85
C ASP A 172 15.32 9.21 -2.92
N VAL A 173 14.32 8.78 -3.69
CA VAL A 173 13.70 9.60 -4.76
C VAL A 173 13.04 10.85 -4.18
N ARG A 174 12.35 10.72 -3.05
CA ARG A 174 11.65 11.82 -2.35
C ARG A 174 12.58 12.84 -1.70
N LYS A 175 13.87 12.60 -1.62
CA LYS A 175 14.85 13.61 -1.19
C LYS A 175 15.05 14.70 -2.26
N ARG A 176 14.74 14.42 -3.52
CA ARG A 176 15.01 15.28 -4.68
C ARG A 176 13.76 15.75 -5.40
N LEU A 177 12.68 15.01 -5.30
CA LEU A 177 11.42 15.28 -5.98
C LEU A 177 10.30 15.53 -4.97
N SER A 178 9.31 16.31 -5.40
CA SER A 178 8.10 16.49 -4.60
C SER A 178 7.36 15.17 -4.39
N LEU A 179 6.61 15.08 -3.29
CA LEU A 179 5.73 13.95 -3.04
C LEU A 179 4.73 13.74 -4.20
N MET A 180 4.23 14.86 -4.78
CA MET A 180 3.26 14.81 -5.88
C MET A 180 3.84 14.11 -7.10
N THR A 181 5.06 14.48 -7.52
CA THR A 181 5.72 13.88 -8.68
C THR A 181 6.04 12.41 -8.46
N TYR A 182 6.61 12.07 -7.30
CA TYR A 182 6.89 10.69 -6.96
C TYR A 182 5.61 9.82 -6.96
N THR A 183 4.58 10.28 -6.26
CA THR A 183 3.30 9.54 -6.16
C THR A 183 2.64 9.39 -7.53
N MET A 184 2.65 10.45 -8.36
CA MET A 184 2.09 10.40 -9.71
C MET A 184 2.76 9.33 -10.57
N VAL A 185 4.09 9.27 -10.59
CA VAL A 185 4.84 8.26 -11.35
C VAL A 185 4.54 6.86 -10.83
N VAL A 186 4.64 6.66 -9.51
CA VAL A 186 4.43 5.35 -8.87
C VAL A 186 3.00 4.84 -9.09
N TYR A 187 1.99 5.69 -8.90
CA TYR A 187 0.59 5.29 -9.08
C TYR A 187 0.26 5.01 -10.54
N SER A 188 0.86 5.75 -11.48
CA SER A 188 0.72 5.46 -12.92
C SER A 188 1.32 4.09 -13.26
N VAL A 189 2.52 3.79 -12.78
CA VAL A 189 3.14 2.47 -12.96
C VAL A 189 2.31 1.37 -12.31
N SER A 190 1.83 1.60 -11.08
CA SER A 190 0.96 0.65 -10.39
C SER A 190 -0.34 0.38 -11.17
N THR A 191 -0.97 1.43 -11.70
CA THR A 191 -2.18 1.31 -12.55
C THR A 191 -1.90 0.46 -13.79
N ILE A 192 -0.79 0.73 -14.48
CA ILE A 192 -0.39 -0.03 -15.68
C ILE A 192 -0.12 -1.50 -15.32
N THR A 193 0.60 -1.74 -14.23
CA THR A 193 0.89 -3.10 -13.74
C THR A 193 -0.40 -3.87 -13.43
N LEU A 194 -1.33 -3.23 -12.72
CA LEU A 194 -2.62 -3.81 -12.37
C LEU A 194 -3.49 -4.07 -13.61
N PHE A 195 -3.48 -3.15 -14.57
CA PHE A 195 -4.19 -3.34 -15.85
C PHE A 195 -3.72 -4.60 -16.57
N PHE A 196 -2.42 -4.77 -16.75
CA PHE A 196 -1.88 -5.98 -17.38
C PHE A 196 -2.10 -7.23 -16.54
N TYR A 197 -2.05 -7.12 -15.21
CA TYR A 197 -2.35 -8.26 -14.34
C TYR A 197 -3.80 -8.73 -14.50
N VAL A 198 -4.78 -7.81 -14.50
CA VAL A 198 -6.20 -8.12 -14.69
C VAL A 198 -6.44 -8.78 -16.06
N LEU A 199 -5.82 -8.24 -17.12
CA LEU A 199 -5.89 -8.84 -18.47
C LEU A 199 -5.29 -10.24 -18.51
N PHE A 200 -4.11 -10.42 -17.92
CA PHE A 200 -3.43 -11.71 -17.90
C PHE A 200 -4.21 -12.79 -17.15
N MET A 201 -4.87 -12.40 -16.05
CA MET A 201 -5.72 -13.29 -15.26
C MET A 201 -7.10 -13.53 -15.90
N GLY A 202 -7.43 -12.86 -17.01
CA GLY A 202 -8.72 -12.98 -17.68
C GLY A 202 -9.89 -12.43 -16.85
N GLN A 203 -9.62 -11.54 -15.89
CA GLN A 203 -10.65 -10.92 -15.05
C GLN A 203 -11.37 -9.82 -15.83
N SER A 204 -12.67 -9.63 -15.54
CA SER A 204 -13.49 -8.61 -16.20
C SER A 204 -13.35 -7.25 -15.51
N PHE A 205 -13.21 -6.18 -16.28
CA PHE A 205 -13.29 -4.81 -15.77
C PHE A 205 -14.74 -4.34 -15.51
N GLY A 206 -15.73 -5.14 -15.76
CA GLY A 206 -17.16 -4.87 -15.57
C GLY A 206 -18.01 -5.64 -16.61
N PRO A 207 -19.33 -5.48 -16.55
CA PRO A 207 -20.11 -4.67 -15.61
C PRO A 207 -20.19 -5.30 -14.21
N TYR A 208 -20.13 -4.45 -13.18
CA TYR A 208 -20.37 -4.82 -11.79
C TYR A 208 -21.72 -4.27 -11.32
N GLU A 209 -22.21 -4.75 -10.18
CA GLU A 209 -23.45 -4.24 -9.59
C GLU A 209 -23.28 -2.77 -9.14
N SER A 210 -24.41 -2.04 -9.08
CA SER A 210 -24.40 -0.62 -8.70
C SER A 210 -23.81 -0.37 -7.29
N ASN A 211 -23.80 -1.37 -6.43
CA ASN A 211 -23.28 -1.31 -5.06
C ASN A 211 -21.76 -1.47 -4.99
N ASP A 212 -21.09 -1.80 -6.09
CA ASP A 212 -19.64 -1.98 -6.17
C ASP A 212 -18.89 -0.67 -6.54
N TRP A 213 -19.64 0.41 -6.86
CA TRP A 213 -19.09 1.73 -7.26
C TRP A 213 -19.19 2.79 -6.18
#